data_2d955afb9f09ecd5413edfeebfa65701
#
_entry.id   2d955afb9f09ecd5413edfeebfa65701
#
_cell.length_a   1.000
_cell.length_b   1.000
_cell.length_c   1.000
_cell.angle_alpha   90.00
_cell.angle_beta   90.00
_cell.angle_gamma   90.00
#
_symmetry.space_group_name_H-M   'P 1'
#
loop_
_entity.id
_entity.type
_entity.pdbx_description
1 polymer ?
#
loop_
_entity_poly.entity_id
_entity_poly.type
_entity_poly.pdbx_seq_one_letter_code
_entity_poly.pdbx_strand_id
1 'polypeptide(L)'
;VVFPMVLDDATQEEGWQEAKRIILSYLDEGKSVVFLTLGDPMFYSTYMYVYRLIENTGHEIETIPGVTAFCAIGSHLGYPIVEKEEVLAIVPATAPKEKIDAVLAVADDAVIMKVYKNFDEVQETLIKHNMADDAVMISRVGLPDEQVFVGLDNMPKDTKLNYLSTILAKRKDR
;
A
#
# COMPACT_ATOMS: atom_id res chain seq x y z
N VAL A 1 11.70 5.03 -19.54
CA VAL A 1 11.01 3.73 -19.68
C VAL A 1 9.89 3.70 -18.65
N VAL A 2 8.68 3.37 -19.05
CA VAL A 2 7.56 3.17 -18.13
C VAL A 2 7.54 1.68 -17.76
N PHE A 3 7.55 1.38 -16.47
CA PHE A 3 7.43 0.02 -15.98
C PHE A 3 5.95 -0.39 -15.95
N PRO A 4 5.51 -1.37 -16.75
CA PRO A 4 4.11 -1.75 -16.76
C PRO A 4 3.75 -2.47 -15.46
N MET A 5 2.73 -1.98 -14.75
CA MET A 5 2.07 -2.74 -13.70
C MET A 5 1.10 -3.72 -14.35
N VAL A 6 1.50 -4.98 -14.48
CA VAL A 6 0.65 -6.06 -14.99
C VAL A 6 0.11 -6.86 -13.81
N LEU A 7 -1.15 -7.29 -13.89
CA LEU A 7 -1.85 -7.96 -12.79
C LEU A 7 -1.77 -9.51 -12.85
N ASP A 8 -1.00 -10.04 -13.81
CA ASP A 8 -0.79 -11.48 -14.01
C ASP A 8 0.66 -11.84 -13.65
N ASP A 9 0.84 -12.82 -12.78
CA ASP A 9 2.13 -13.17 -12.18
C ASP A 9 3.20 -13.56 -13.20
N ALA A 10 2.86 -14.30 -14.26
CA ALA A 10 3.82 -14.72 -15.28
C ALA A 10 4.33 -13.55 -16.12
N THR A 11 3.42 -12.69 -16.57
CA THR A 11 3.72 -11.48 -17.34
C THR A 11 4.46 -10.45 -16.48
N GLN A 12 4.23 -10.47 -15.17
CA GLN A 12 4.90 -9.61 -14.20
C GLN A 12 6.38 -9.97 -14.05
N GLU A 13 6.71 -11.24 -13.93
CA GLU A 13 8.10 -11.72 -13.86
C GLU A 13 8.88 -11.37 -15.13
N GLU A 14 8.30 -11.58 -16.32
CA GLU A 14 8.91 -11.15 -17.58
C GLU A 14 9.17 -9.64 -17.61
N GLY A 15 8.24 -8.84 -17.09
CA GLY A 15 8.39 -7.38 -16.97
C GLY A 15 9.54 -6.99 -16.05
N TRP A 16 9.73 -7.69 -14.95
CA TRP A 16 10.86 -7.42 -14.03
C TRP A 16 12.21 -7.80 -14.65
N GLN A 17 12.28 -8.91 -15.36
CA GLN A 17 13.50 -9.33 -16.06
C GLN A 17 13.85 -8.36 -17.18
N GLU A 18 12.87 -7.85 -17.92
CA GLU A 18 13.10 -6.82 -18.94
C GLU A 18 13.55 -5.50 -18.30
N ALA A 19 12.97 -5.09 -17.18
CA ALA A 19 13.43 -3.91 -16.44
C ALA A 19 14.89 -4.07 -15.99
N LYS A 20 15.25 -5.23 -15.43
CA LYS A 20 16.64 -5.56 -15.09
C LYS A 20 17.55 -5.39 -16.31
N ARG A 21 17.19 -6.00 -17.44
CA ARG A 21 18.00 -5.95 -18.67
C ARG A 21 18.23 -4.50 -19.13
N ILE A 22 17.18 -3.67 -19.13
CA ILE A 22 17.27 -2.27 -19.51
C ILE A 22 18.16 -1.48 -18.54
N ILE A 23 17.96 -1.65 -17.22
CA ILE A 23 18.75 -0.97 -16.20
C ILE A 23 20.23 -1.32 -16.36
N LEU A 24 20.58 -2.60 -16.42
CA LEU A 24 21.96 -3.04 -16.54
C LEU A 24 22.60 -2.54 -17.84
N SER A 25 21.88 -2.51 -18.95
CA SER A 25 22.45 -2.00 -20.21
C SER A 25 22.92 -0.54 -20.11
N TYR A 26 22.20 0.31 -19.35
CA TYR A 26 22.63 1.69 -19.11
C TYR A 26 23.77 1.79 -18.09
N LEU A 27 23.74 0.98 -17.03
CA LEU A 27 24.80 0.97 -16.01
C LEU A 27 26.13 0.49 -16.61
N ASP A 28 26.11 -0.55 -17.46
CA ASP A 28 27.29 -1.08 -18.15
C ASP A 28 27.89 -0.08 -19.15
N GLU A 29 27.07 0.87 -19.66
CA GLU A 29 27.56 2.01 -20.45
C GLU A 29 28.14 3.14 -19.56
N GLY A 30 28.20 2.98 -18.26
CA GLY A 30 28.68 4.00 -17.31
C GLY A 30 27.68 5.11 -17.02
N LYS A 31 26.38 4.91 -17.30
CA LYS A 31 25.33 5.87 -17.02
C LYS A 31 24.72 5.63 -15.65
N SER A 32 24.13 6.68 -15.05
CA SER A 32 23.31 6.57 -13.84
C SER A 32 21.86 6.31 -14.22
N VAL A 33 21.18 5.44 -13.45
CA VAL A 33 19.77 5.12 -13.62
C VAL A 33 19.00 5.50 -12.36
N VAL A 34 17.84 6.13 -12.50
CA VAL A 34 16.93 6.45 -11.39
C VAL A 34 15.63 5.70 -11.60
N PHE A 35 15.24 4.90 -10.60
CA PHE A 35 13.95 4.22 -10.55
C PHE A 35 12.98 5.03 -9.67
N LEU A 36 11.95 5.62 -10.28
CA LEU A 36 10.96 6.42 -9.57
C LEU A 36 9.78 5.54 -9.12
N THR A 37 9.33 5.72 -7.88
CA THR A 37 8.16 5.06 -7.33
C THR A 37 7.32 6.04 -6.50
N LEU A 38 6.02 5.75 -6.35
CA LEU A 38 5.15 6.48 -5.44
C LEU A 38 5.28 5.91 -4.02
N GLY A 39 5.29 6.78 -3.02
CA GLY A 39 5.43 6.37 -1.63
C GLY A 39 6.87 6.00 -1.26
N ASP A 40 7.04 5.10 -0.34
CA ASP A 40 8.34 4.58 0.06
C ASP A 40 8.72 3.36 -0.81
N PRO A 41 9.94 3.30 -1.37
CA PRO A 41 10.36 2.23 -2.26
C PRO A 41 10.43 0.86 -1.58
N MET A 42 10.61 0.81 -0.25
CA MET A 42 10.72 -0.45 0.49
C MET A 42 9.41 -0.88 1.14
N PHE A 43 8.29 -0.15 0.88
CA PHE A 43 6.99 -0.44 1.49
C PHE A 43 5.91 -0.80 0.44
N TYR A 44 5.62 -2.08 0.26
CA TYR A 44 4.67 -2.64 -0.73
C TYR A 44 4.89 -2.14 -2.17
N SER A 45 6.12 -1.78 -2.50
CA SER A 45 6.53 -1.25 -3.80
C SER A 45 7.01 -2.34 -4.76
N THR A 46 6.73 -2.19 -6.04
CA THR A 46 7.29 -3.03 -7.11
C THR A 46 8.81 -2.86 -7.27
N TYR A 47 9.38 -1.75 -6.80
CA TYR A 47 10.82 -1.52 -6.75
C TYR A 47 11.57 -2.68 -6.10
N MET A 48 11.04 -3.26 -5.00
CA MET A 48 11.69 -4.35 -4.27
C MET A 48 11.96 -5.59 -5.12
N TYR A 49 11.11 -5.87 -6.11
CA TYR A 49 11.30 -7.01 -7.01
C TYR A 49 12.48 -6.75 -7.95
N VAL A 50 12.54 -5.57 -8.56
CA VAL A 50 13.64 -5.16 -9.42
C VAL A 50 14.95 -5.03 -8.62
N TYR A 51 14.89 -4.46 -7.41
CA TYR A 51 16.04 -4.35 -6.50
C TYR A 51 16.72 -5.72 -6.28
N ARG A 52 15.93 -6.76 -5.91
CA ARG A 52 16.45 -8.11 -5.69
C ARG A 52 17.12 -8.73 -6.92
N LEU A 53 16.71 -8.32 -8.10
CA LEU A 53 17.30 -8.81 -9.35
C LEU A 53 18.63 -8.14 -9.68
N ILE A 54 18.90 -6.94 -9.14
CA ILE A 54 20.09 -6.14 -9.47
C ILE A 54 21.07 -6.01 -8.29
N GLU A 55 20.68 -6.25 -7.04
CA GLU A 55 21.49 -6.03 -5.84
C GLU A 55 22.85 -6.75 -5.84
N ASN A 56 22.97 -7.88 -6.55
CA ASN A 56 24.19 -8.68 -6.63
C ASN A 56 24.93 -8.55 -7.98
N THR A 57 24.66 -7.51 -8.76
CA THR A 57 25.29 -7.33 -10.10
C THR A 57 26.58 -6.52 -10.08
N GLY A 58 27.03 -6.06 -8.90
CA GLY A 58 28.28 -5.30 -8.73
C GLY A 58 28.15 -3.80 -8.94
N HIS A 59 26.98 -3.30 -9.30
CA HIS A 59 26.70 -1.87 -9.37
C HIS A 59 26.29 -1.32 -7.99
N GLU A 60 26.67 -0.09 -7.70
CA GLU A 60 26.23 0.62 -6.50
C GLU A 60 24.74 0.99 -6.61
N ILE A 61 23.97 0.71 -5.55
CA ILE A 61 22.55 1.02 -5.47
C ILE A 61 22.29 1.81 -4.22
N GLU A 62 21.71 3.00 -4.38
CA GLU A 62 21.22 3.82 -3.28
C GLU A 62 19.68 3.81 -3.29
N THR A 63 19.07 3.49 -2.15
CA THR A 63 17.61 3.57 -1.98
C THR A 63 17.29 4.78 -1.11
N ILE A 64 16.63 5.76 -1.70
CA ILE A 64 16.21 6.99 -1.00
C ILE A 64 14.83 6.76 -0.39
N PRO A 65 14.66 6.92 0.93
CA PRO A 65 13.36 6.73 1.58
C PRO A 65 12.33 7.75 1.10
N GLY A 66 11.08 7.33 1.06
CA GLY A 66 9.95 8.18 0.70
C GLY A 66 8.91 8.23 1.80
N VAL A 67 7.85 9.01 1.58
CA VAL A 67 6.71 9.07 2.50
C VAL A 67 5.71 7.98 2.13
N THR A 68 5.45 7.05 3.05
CA THR A 68 4.44 6.00 2.83
C THR A 68 3.05 6.60 2.65
N ALA A 69 2.20 5.96 1.85
CA ALA A 69 0.86 6.45 1.55
C ALA A 69 0.05 6.74 2.82
N PHE A 70 0.07 5.84 3.81
CA PHE A 70 -0.70 6.03 5.04
C PHE A 70 -0.18 7.20 5.89
N CYS A 71 1.13 7.46 5.94
CA CYS A 71 1.68 8.66 6.61
C CYS A 71 1.25 9.94 5.89
N ALA A 72 1.29 9.94 4.55
CA ALA A 72 0.82 11.06 3.76
C ALA A 72 -0.68 11.33 3.99
N ILE A 73 -1.49 10.27 4.03
CA ILE A 73 -2.94 10.33 4.30
C ILE A 73 -3.20 10.90 5.69
N GLY A 74 -2.56 10.35 6.73
CA GLY A 74 -2.72 10.83 8.10
C GLY A 74 -2.42 12.32 8.22
N SER A 75 -1.30 12.77 7.63
CA SER A 75 -0.92 14.19 7.61
C SER A 75 -1.91 15.05 6.81
N HIS A 76 -2.34 14.57 5.65
CA HIS A 76 -3.27 15.29 4.77
C HIS A 76 -4.65 15.51 5.43
N LEU A 77 -5.13 14.51 6.15
CA LEU A 77 -6.43 14.55 6.82
C LEU A 77 -6.38 15.11 8.26
N GLY A 78 -5.19 15.34 8.81
CA GLY A 78 -5.03 15.65 10.24
C GLY A 78 -5.50 14.48 11.12
N TYR A 79 -5.35 13.24 10.66
CA TYR A 79 -5.76 12.01 11.33
C TYR A 79 -4.54 11.34 11.97
N PRO A 80 -4.41 11.34 13.31
CA PRO A 80 -3.36 10.61 14.00
C PRO A 80 -3.52 9.11 13.76
N ILE A 81 -2.49 8.45 13.21
CA ILE A 81 -2.58 7.03 12.80
C ILE A 81 -2.47 6.11 14.03
N VAL A 82 -1.62 6.49 14.97
CA VAL A 82 -1.32 5.74 16.20
C VAL A 82 -0.82 6.70 17.26
N GLU A 83 -1.18 6.48 18.53
CA GLU A 83 -0.78 7.34 19.64
C GLU A 83 -0.36 6.50 20.86
N LYS A 84 0.51 7.09 21.69
CA LYS A 84 0.94 6.51 22.99
C LYS A 84 1.41 5.06 22.87
N GLU A 85 0.69 4.13 23.54
CA GLU A 85 1.00 2.70 23.63
C GLU A 85 0.15 1.85 22.67
N GLU A 86 -0.61 2.51 21.77
CA GLU A 86 -1.44 1.83 20.77
C GLU A 86 -0.59 1.02 19.78
N VAL A 87 -1.07 -0.15 19.43
CA VAL A 87 -0.42 -1.05 18.46
C VAL A 87 -1.04 -0.88 17.09
N LEU A 88 -0.24 -0.39 16.14
CA LEU A 88 -0.64 -0.24 14.76
C LEU A 88 -0.37 -1.52 13.96
N ALA A 89 -1.40 -2.08 13.33
CA ALA A 89 -1.26 -3.13 12.33
C ALA A 89 -1.35 -2.56 10.91
N ILE A 90 -0.43 -2.97 10.04
CA ILE A 90 -0.47 -2.61 8.61
C ILE A 90 -0.63 -3.89 7.80
N VAL A 91 -1.77 -4.03 7.11
CA VAL A 91 -2.14 -5.25 6.39
C VAL A 91 -2.61 -4.95 4.97
N PRO A 92 -2.29 -5.81 3.98
CA PRO A 92 -2.88 -5.68 2.66
C PRO A 92 -4.24 -6.40 2.63
N ALA A 93 -5.25 -5.80 2.05
CA ALA A 93 -6.57 -6.42 1.86
C ALA A 93 -6.54 -7.69 0.97
N THR A 94 -5.43 -7.94 0.31
CA THR A 94 -5.17 -9.15 -0.47
C THR A 94 -4.70 -10.34 0.37
N ALA A 95 -4.47 -10.15 1.69
CA ALA A 95 -4.17 -11.25 2.59
C ALA A 95 -5.45 -12.10 2.84
N PRO A 96 -5.31 -13.38 3.22
CA PRO A 96 -6.46 -14.20 3.60
C PRO A 96 -7.29 -13.54 4.70
N LYS A 97 -8.64 -13.62 4.59
CA LYS A 97 -9.59 -13.02 5.53
C LYS A 97 -9.30 -13.40 6.98
N GLU A 98 -8.99 -14.67 7.22
CA GLU A 98 -8.69 -15.20 8.56
C GLU A 98 -7.43 -14.57 9.16
N LYS A 99 -6.45 -14.23 8.31
CA LYS A 99 -5.22 -13.54 8.75
C LYS A 99 -5.51 -12.09 9.12
N ILE A 100 -6.31 -11.40 8.30
CA ILE A 100 -6.74 -10.02 8.60
C ILE A 100 -7.53 -10.00 9.90
N ASP A 101 -8.50 -10.90 10.05
CA ASP A 101 -9.34 -11.04 11.25
C ASP A 101 -8.49 -11.26 12.52
N ALA A 102 -7.54 -12.18 12.47
CA ALA A 102 -6.66 -12.47 13.59
C ALA A 102 -5.77 -11.28 14.00
N VAL A 103 -5.28 -10.52 13.02
CA VAL A 103 -4.48 -9.32 13.26
C VAL A 103 -5.33 -8.20 13.86
N LEU A 104 -6.51 -7.93 13.29
CA LEU A 104 -7.41 -6.91 13.80
C LEU A 104 -7.99 -7.25 15.17
N ALA A 105 -8.03 -8.52 15.57
CA ALA A 105 -8.47 -8.92 16.93
C ALA A 105 -7.56 -8.35 18.04
N VAL A 106 -6.29 -8.11 17.74
CA VAL A 106 -5.30 -7.70 18.76
C VAL A 106 -4.75 -6.28 18.56
N ALA A 107 -4.87 -5.71 17.37
CA ALA A 107 -4.41 -4.35 17.07
C ALA A 107 -5.37 -3.28 17.62
N ASP A 108 -4.85 -2.14 18.03
CA ASP A 108 -5.62 -0.96 18.42
C ASP A 108 -5.99 -0.13 17.19
N ASP A 109 -5.04 0.02 16.28
CA ASP A 109 -5.19 0.76 15.05
C ASP A 109 -4.81 -0.09 13.84
N ALA A 110 -5.36 0.23 12.69
CA ALA A 110 -5.07 -0.49 11.46
C ALA A 110 -4.93 0.43 10.25
N VAL A 111 -3.96 0.09 9.41
CA VAL A 111 -3.85 0.57 8.04
C VAL A 111 -4.15 -0.60 7.11
N ILE A 112 -5.20 -0.47 6.30
CA ILE A 112 -5.54 -1.48 5.29
C ILE A 112 -5.19 -0.93 3.91
N MET A 113 -4.25 -1.59 3.24
CA MET A 113 -3.81 -1.21 1.89
C MET A 113 -4.37 -2.15 0.83
N LYS A 114 -4.39 -1.72 -0.43
CA LYS A 114 -4.84 -2.52 -1.59
C LYS A 114 -6.29 -2.98 -1.48
N VAL A 115 -7.18 -2.15 -0.93
CA VAL A 115 -8.59 -2.51 -0.63
C VAL A 115 -9.48 -2.66 -1.86
N TYR A 116 -9.05 -2.22 -3.02
CA TYR A 116 -9.86 -2.10 -4.23
C TYR A 116 -10.54 -3.40 -4.73
N LYS A 117 -10.04 -4.58 -4.34
CA LYS A 117 -10.62 -5.88 -4.73
C LYS A 117 -11.48 -6.52 -3.65
N ASN A 118 -11.16 -6.30 -2.39
CA ASN A 118 -11.69 -7.08 -1.25
C ASN A 118 -12.35 -6.16 -0.21
N PHE A 119 -12.90 -5.01 -0.64
CA PHE A 119 -13.45 -4.01 0.27
C PHE A 119 -14.55 -4.58 1.17
N ASP A 120 -15.49 -5.35 0.62
CA ASP A 120 -16.63 -5.88 1.37
C ASP A 120 -16.18 -6.81 2.52
N GLU A 121 -15.20 -7.68 2.29
CA GLU A 121 -14.65 -8.56 3.33
C GLU A 121 -13.89 -7.77 4.40
N VAL A 122 -13.17 -6.72 3.98
CA VAL A 122 -12.46 -5.81 4.89
C VAL A 122 -13.47 -5.05 5.74
N GLN A 123 -14.52 -4.49 5.14
CA GLN A 123 -15.59 -3.78 5.84
C GLN A 123 -16.25 -4.68 6.90
N GLU A 124 -16.65 -5.90 6.55
CA GLU A 124 -17.21 -6.87 7.50
C GLU A 124 -16.26 -7.13 8.69
N THR A 125 -14.96 -7.25 8.41
CA THR A 125 -13.96 -7.50 9.45
C THR A 125 -13.75 -6.26 10.33
N LEU A 126 -13.73 -5.06 9.77
CA LEU A 126 -13.66 -3.81 10.54
C LEU A 126 -14.89 -3.63 11.45
N ILE A 127 -16.10 -3.91 10.95
CA ILE A 127 -17.33 -3.87 11.74
C ILE A 127 -17.24 -4.85 12.91
N LYS A 128 -16.84 -6.10 12.66
CA LYS A 128 -16.68 -7.14 13.69
C LYS A 128 -15.76 -6.72 14.83
N HIS A 129 -14.73 -5.93 14.54
CA HIS A 129 -13.72 -5.48 15.50
C HIS A 129 -13.95 -4.07 16.04
N ASN A 130 -15.12 -3.46 15.83
CA ASN A 130 -15.46 -2.08 16.24
C ASN A 130 -14.48 -1.02 15.70
N MET A 131 -14.06 -1.19 14.46
CA MET A 131 -13.07 -0.31 13.78
C MET A 131 -13.65 0.40 12.54
N ALA A 132 -14.95 0.23 12.23
CA ALA A 132 -15.53 0.75 10.98
C ALA A 132 -16.09 2.17 11.10
N ASP A 133 -16.70 2.53 12.25
CA ASP A 133 -17.46 3.78 12.43
C ASP A 133 -16.60 5.03 12.19
N ASP A 134 -15.40 5.07 12.77
CA ASP A 134 -14.46 6.19 12.68
C ASP A 134 -13.35 5.94 11.64
N ALA A 135 -13.46 4.84 10.89
CA ALA A 135 -12.51 4.55 9.83
C ALA A 135 -12.62 5.56 8.69
N VAL A 136 -11.47 5.94 8.15
CA VAL A 136 -11.38 6.82 7.00
C VAL A 136 -10.74 6.06 5.85
N MET A 137 -11.43 6.03 4.69
CA MET A 137 -10.84 5.56 3.46
C MET A 137 -10.58 6.74 2.53
N ILE A 138 -9.38 6.81 2.00
CA ILE A 138 -9.04 7.77 0.96
C ILE A 138 -8.60 7.06 -0.29
N SER A 139 -9.10 7.55 -1.41
CA SER A 139 -8.74 7.09 -2.75
C SER A 139 -8.02 8.23 -3.48
N ARG A 140 -6.86 7.94 -4.05
CA ARG A 140 -6.07 8.88 -4.87
C ARG A 140 -5.66 10.17 -4.15
N VAL A 141 -5.17 10.04 -2.91
CA VAL A 141 -4.72 11.18 -2.09
C VAL A 141 -3.79 12.13 -2.85
N GLY A 142 -4.07 13.42 -2.77
CA GLY A 142 -3.29 14.48 -3.43
C GLY A 142 -3.47 14.59 -4.95
N LEU A 143 -4.37 13.80 -5.56
CA LEU A 143 -4.69 13.88 -6.98
C LEU A 143 -6.02 14.63 -7.21
N PRO A 144 -6.27 15.18 -8.41
CA PRO A 144 -7.46 16.00 -8.68
C PRO A 144 -8.82 15.29 -8.46
N ASP A 145 -8.82 13.96 -8.51
CA ASP A 145 -9.99 13.10 -8.31
C ASP A 145 -9.93 12.35 -6.97
N GLU A 146 -9.30 12.94 -5.97
CA GLU A 146 -9.30 12.43 -4.60
C GLU A 146 -10.71 12.24 -4.06
N GLN A 147 -10.95 11.14 -3.37
CA GLN A 147 -12.21 10.84 -2.69
C GLN A 147 -11.92 10.40 -1.26
N VAL A 148 -12.67 10.98 -0.31
CA VAL A 148 -12.57 10.65 1.11
C VAL A 148 -13.92 10.09 1.59
N PHE A 149 -13.89 8.96 2.27
CA PHE A 149 -15.04 8.30 2.87
C PHE A 149 -14.80 8.19 4.38
N VAL A 150 -15.74 8.65 5.18
CA VAL A 150 -15.69 8.60 6.65
C VAL A 150 -16.84 7.76 7.16
N GLY A 151 -16.55 6.84 8.08
CA GLY A 151 -17.54 5.87 8.55
C GLY A 151 -17.81 4.81 7.49
N LEU A 152 -17.13 3.67 7.62
CA LEU A 152 -17.21 2.62 6.60
C LEU A 152 -18.30 1.58 6.91
N ASP A 153 -18.94 1.63 8.07
CA ASP A 153 -19.98 0.70 8.52
C ASP A 153 -21.22 0.69 7.61
N ASN A 154 -21.59 1.85 7.05
CA ASN A 154 -22.74 2.03 6.18
C ASN A 154 -22.39 2.20 4.69
N MET A 155 -21.13 2.00 4.32
CA MET A 155 -20.72 2.13 2.93
C MET A 155 -21.32 1.00 2.08
N PRO A 156 -21.91 1.31 0.90
CA PRO A 156 -22.53 0.28 0.06
C PRO A 156 -21.55 -0.82 -0.35
N LYS A 157 -22.02 -2.06 -0.33
CA LYS A 157 -21.29 -3.20 -0.92
C LYS A 157 -21.13 -2.98 -2.43
N ASP A 158 -20.16 -3.65 -3.02
CA ASP A 158 -19.81 -3.52 -4.44
C ASP A 158 -19.35 -2.11 -4.85
N THR A 159 -18.96 -1.26 -3.89
CA THR A 159 -18.40 0.06 -4.20
C THR A 159 -17.12 -0.09 -5.02
N LYS A 160 -17.11 0.49 -6.21
CA LYS A 160 -15.94 0.48 -7.09
C LYS A 160 -14.86 1.42 -6.54
N LEU A 161 -13.79 0.85 -6.06
CA LEU A 161 -12.65 1.58 -5.52
C LEU A 161 -11.50 1.66 -6.52
N ASN A 162 -10.75 2.75 -6.45
CA ASN A 162 -9.51 2.88 -7.19
C ASN A 162 -8.41 2.02 -6.56
N TYR A 163 -7.44 1.61 -7.38
CA TYR A 163 -6.25 0.89 -6.91
C TYR A 163 -5.50 1.62 -5.78
N LEU A 164 -5.44 2.96 -5.85
CA LEU A 164 -4.79 3.82 -4.86
C LEU A 164 -5.73 4.15 -3.69
N SER A 165 -6.40 3.13 -3.11
CA SER A 165 -7.27 3.30 -1.94
C SER A 165 -6.65 2.67 -0.70
N THR A 166 -6.71 3.38 0.42
CA THR A 166 -6.16 2.96 1.71
C THR A 166 -7.16 3.33 2.81
N ILE A 167 -7.32 2.46 3.79
CA ILE A 167 -8.14 2.70 4.99
C ILE A 167 -7.21 2.94 6.18
N LEU A 168 -7.55 3.95 6.97
CA LEU A 168 -7.07 4.16 8.34
C LEU A 168 -8.23 3.87 9.28
N ALA A 169 -8.03 3.01 10.26
CA ALA A 169 -9.08 2.60 11.19
C ALA A 169 -8.55 2.58 12.63
N LYS A 170 -9.38 3.00 13.55
CA LYS A 170 -9.12 2.97 14.99
C LYS A 170 -10.17 2.13 15.69
N ARG A 171 -9.77 1.40 16.73
CA ARG A 171 -10.72 0.66 17.56
C ARG A 171 -11.47 1.64 18.45
N LYS A 172 -12.79 1.60 18.40
CA LYS A 172 -13.66 2.27 19.36
C LYS A 172 -13.67 1.45 20.65
N ASP A 173 -13.57 2.07 21.81
CA ASP A 173 -13.72 1.42 23.13
C ASP A 173 -12.44 0.83 23.77
N ARG A 174 -11.32 1.53 23.69
CA ARG A 174 -10.19 1.32 24.62
C ARG A 174 -9.75 2.59 25.33
#